data_d5c4c15f7cd93305e4582c84b61780e7
#
_entry.id   d5c4c15f7cd93305e4582c84b61780e7
#
_cell.length_a   1.000
_cell.length_b   1.000
_cell.length_c   1.000
_cell.angle_alpha   90.00
_cell.angle_beta   90.00
_cell.angle_gamma   90.00
#
_symmetry.space_group_name_H-M   'P 1'
#
loop_
_entity.id
_entity.type
_entity.pdbx_description
1 polymer ?
#
loop_
_entity_poly.entity_id
_entity_poly.type
_entity_poly.pdbx_seq_one_letter_code
_entity_poly.pdbx_strand_id
1 'polypeptide(L)'
;VEFRFAVRVKPGARKDRVGGRWSETALIVAVAAPPVDGKANEHLRAVLAKAFGVRKADVSLVAGERGRDKVVELSPAPTDAAERLNILLDMST
;
A
#
# COMPACT_ATOMS: atom_id res chain seq x y z
N VAL A 1 -2.34 18.02 -3.52
CA VAL A 1 -1.15 17.39 -4.10
C VAL A 1 -1.33 15.87 -4.10
N GLU A 2 -0.92 15.23 -5.17
CA GLU A 2 -1.01 13.79 -5.33
C GLU A 2 0.35 13.15 -5.11
N PHE A 3 0.36 11.93 -4.60
CA PHE A 3 1.59 11.17 -4.40
C PHE A 3 1.34 9.73 -4.81
N ARG A 4 2.14 9.23 -5.75
CA ARG A 4 2.02 7.86 -6.27
C ARG A 4 3.24 7.04 -5.90
N PHE A 5 3.02 5.76 -5.61
CA PHE A 5 4.12 4.85 -5.31
C PHE A 5 3.74 3.42 -5.66
N ALA A 6 4.76 2.61 -5.90
CA ALA A 6 4.56 1.21 -6.23
C ALA A 6 4.41 0.36 -4.97
N VAL A 7 3.56 -0.64 -5.05
CA VAL A 7 3.27 -1.56 -3.95
C VAL A 7 3.34 -3.00 -4.45
N ARG A 8 3.97 -3.87 -3.68
CA ARG A 8 3.92 -5.31 -3.89
C ARG A 8 3.06 -5.93 -2.82
N VAL A 9 1.92 -6.50 -3.19
CA VAL A 9 0.95 -7.07 -2.27
C VAL A 9 1.25 -8.54 -2.01
N LYS A 10 1.19 -8.95 -0.75
CA LYS A 10 1.28 -10.35 -0.35
C LYS A 10 -0.04 -10.74 0.31
N PRO A 11 -0.98 -11.33 -0.46
CA PRO A 11 -2.27 -11.71 0.11
C PRO A 11 -2.15 -13.00 0.95
N GLY A 12 -3.16 -13.27 1.75
CA GLY A 12 -3.20 -14.48 2.54
C GLY A 12 -2.27 -14.49 3.75
N ALA A 13 -1.80 -13.33 4.18
CA ALA A 13 -0.98 -13.23 5.38
C ALA A 13 -1.81 -13.48 6.63
N ARG A 14 -1.14 -13.81 7.73
CA ARG A 14 -1.85 -14.02 9.01
C ARG A 14 -2.40 -12.73 9.57
N LYS A 15 -1.72 -11.63 9.31
CA LYS A 15 -2.17 -10.30 9.73
C LYS A 15 -1.61 -9.26 8.78
N ASP A 16 -2.21 -8.09 8.80
CA ASP A 16 -1.77 -6.99 7.97
C ASP A 16 -0.42 -6.48 8.41
N ARG A 17 0.43 -6.17 7.44
CA ARG A 17 1.74 -5.65 7.71
C ARG A 17 2.21 -4.77 6.56
N VAL A 18 2.72 -3.61 6.88
CA VAL A 18 3.31 -2.69 5.91
C VAL A 18 4.77 -2.51 6.25
N GLY A 19 5.63 -2.73 5.28
CA GLY A 19 7.06 -2.48 5.47
C GLY A 19 7.91 -3.41 4.64
N GLY A 20 9.07 -2.91 4.26
CA GLY A 20 10.02 -3.64 3.45
C GLY A 20 10.00 -3.19 2.01
N ARG A 21 11.03 -3.60 1.28
CA ARG A 21 11.25 -3.17 -0.10
C ARG A 21 11.24 -4.38 -1.02
N TRP A 22 10.39 -4.32 -2.04
CA TRP A 22 10.38 -5.31 -3.10
C TRP A 22 11.07 -4.72 -4.31
N SER A 23 12.08 -5.44 -4.84
CA SER A 23 12.94 -4.87 -5.87
C SER A 23 13.61 -3.62 -5.31
N GLU A 24 13.55 -2.48 -5.96
CA GLU A 24 14.20 -1.27 -5.43
C GLU A 24 13.21 -0.22 -4.97
N THR A 25 11.99 -0.27 -5.49
CA THR A 25 11.06 0.84 -5.33
C THR A 25 9.71 0.49 -4.75
N ALA A 26 9.31 -0.78 -4.75
CA ALA A 26 7.96 -1.15 -4.33
C ALA A 26 7.90 -1.40 -2.82
N LEU A 27 6.87 -0.87 -2.19
CA LEU A 27 6.61 -1.11 -0.78
C LEU A 27 5.89 -2.44 -0.61
N ILE A 28 6.36 -3.28 0.28
CA ILE A 28 5.70 -4.56 0.57
C ILE A 28 4.54 -4.32 1.52
N VAL A 29 3.36 -4.81 1.13
CA VAL A 29 2.17 -4.75 1.97
C VAL A 29 1.57 -6.15 2.06
N ALA A 30 1.61 -6.75 3.24
CA ALA A 30 0.97 -8.04 3.50
C ALA A 30 -0.44 -7.78 3.99
N VAL A 31 -1.40 -8.48 3.41
CA VAL A 31 -2.80 -8.30 3.79
C VAL A 31 -3.41 -9.65 4.20
N ALA A 32 -4.18 -9.62 5.26
CA ALA A 32 -4.83 -10.80 5.83
C ALA A 32 -6.19 -11.08 5.17
N ALA A 33 -6.29 -10.78 3.87
CA ALA A 33 -7.52 -10.98 3.12
C ALA A 33 -7.28 -11.94 1.97
N PRO A 34 -8.27 -12.76 1.60
CA PRO A 34 -8.13 -13.62 0.44
C PRO A 34 -8.11 -12.77 -0.84
N PRO A 35 -7.37 -13.22 -1.89
CA PRO A 35 -7.27 -12.46 -3.14
C PRO A 35 -8.47 -12.72 -4.05
N VAL A 36 -9.68 -12.43 -3.55
CA VAL A 36 -10.91 -12.69 -4.28
C VAL A 36 -11.81 -11.46 -4.31
N ASP A 37 -12.47 -11.24 -5.43
CA ASP A 37 -13.56 -10.28 -5.61
C ASP A 37 -13.26 -8.86 -5.14
N GLY A 38 -12.04 -8.39 -5.35
CA GLY A 38 -11.67 -7.03 -5.00
C GLY A 38 -11.52 -6.78 -3.51
N LYS A 39 -11.78 -7.78 -2.67
CA LYS A 39 -11.67 -7.60 -1.22
C LYS A 39 -10.25 -7.30 -0.79
N ALA A 40 -9.27 -7.91 -1.45
CA ALA A 40 -7.86 -7.63 -1.16
C ALA A 40 -7.52 -6.17 -1.48
N ASN A 41 -8.08 -5.62 -2.55
CA ASN A 41 -7.84 -4.23 -2.91
C ASN A 41 -8.45 -3.26 -1.90
N GLU A 42 -9.67 -3.54 -1.44
CA GLU A 42 -10.31 -2.74 -0.41
C GLU A 42 -9.53 -2.80 0.90
N HIS A 43 -9.09 -3.99 1.26
CA HIS A 43 -8.30 -4.19 2.46
C HIS A 43 -6.95 -3.47 2.38
N LEU A 44 -6.33 -3.54 1.21
CA LEU A 44 -5.07 -2.85 0.93
C LEU A 44 -5.22 -1.33 1.14
N ARG A 45 -6.31 -0.76 0.63
CA ARG A 45 -6.57 0.67 0.80
C ARG A 45 -6.67 1.04 2.27
N ALA A 46 -7.38 0.23 3.05
CA ALA A 46 -7.54 0.49 4.48
C ALA A 46 -6.21 0.40 5.22
N VAL A 47 -5.40 -0.61 4.91
CA VAL A 47 -4.10 -0.80 5.53
C VAL A 47 -3.16 0.38 5.21
N LEU A 48 -3.15 0.80 3.96
CA LEU A 48 -2.30 1.93 3.54
C LEU A 48 -2.78 3.26 4.13
N ALA A 49 -4.08 3.45 4.23
CA ALA A 49 -4.64 4.65 4.86
C ALA A 49 -4.14 4.77 6.30
N LYS A 50 -4.16 3.67 7.03
CA LYS A 50 -3.67 3.65 8.41
C LYS A 50 -2.16 3.91 8.47
N ALA A 51 -1.39 3.31 7.56
CA ALA A 51 0.06 3.46 7.55
C ALA A 51 0.49 4.89 7.25
N PHE A 52 -0.25 5.60 6.39
CA PHE A 52 0.08 6.96 5.99
C PHE A 52 -0.68 8.03 6.77
N GLY A 53 -1.60 7.62 7.67
CA GLY A 53 -2.36 8.56 8.46
C GLY A 53 -3.37 9.37 7.66
N VAL A 54 -3.95 8.76 6.62
CA VAL A 54 -4.95 9.39 5.76
C VAL A 54 -6.25 8.60 5.79
N ARG A 55 -7.29 9.13 5.17
CA ARG A 55 -8.56 8.42 5.08
C ARG A 55 -8.49 7.39 3.95
N LYS A 56 -9.25 6.31 4.10
CA LYS A 56 -9.36 5.30 3.05
C LYS A 56 -9.80 5.93 1.72
N ALA A 57 -10.68 6.91 1.77
CA ALA A 57 -11.15 7.60 0.57
C ALA A 57 -10.04 8.34 -0.17
N ASP A 58 -8.95 8.67 0.51
CA ASP A 58 -7.82 9.36 -0.10
C ASP A 58 -6.84 8.39 -0.79
N VAL A 59 -7.05 7.09 -0.66
CA VAL A 59 -6.19 6.05 -1.23
C VAL A 59 -6.87 5.43 -2.44
N SER A 60 -6.21 5.46 -3.59
CA SER A 60 -6.73 4.90 -4.83
C SER A 60 -5.73 3.98 -5.48
N LEU A 61 -6.22 2.93 -6.13
CA LEU A 61 -5.40 2.08 -6.97
C LEU A 61 -5.48 2.62 -8.38
N VAL A 62 -4.36 3.06 -8.93
CA VAL A 62 -4.35 3.66 -10.27
C VAL A 62 -3.81 2.71 -11.33
N ALA A 63 -3.21 1.59 -10.93
CA ALA A 63 -2.77 0.55 -11.86
C ALA A 63 -2.61 -0.77 -11.13
N GLY A 64 -2.68 -1.88 -11.89
CA GLY A 64 -2.39 -3.20 -11.37
C GLY A 64 -3.48 -3.82 -10.51
N GLU A 65 -4.75 -3.57 -10.81
CA GLU A 65 -5.85 -4.08 -9.99
C GLU A 65 -5.85 -5.59 -9.81
N ARG A 66 -5.42 -6.34 -10.81
CA ARG A 66 -5.47 -7.81 -10.77
C ARG A 66 -4.17 -8.48 -10.37
N GLY A 67 -3.07 -7.78 -10.41
CA GLY A 67 -1.78 -8.34 -10.09
C GLY A 67 -1.36 -8.07 -8.66
N ARG A 68 -0.19 -8.59 -8.30
CA ARG A 68 0.40 -8.30 -7.01
C ARG A 68 1.20 -7.00 -7.01
N ASP A 69 1.58 -6.53 -8.19
CA ASP A 69 2.27 -5.26 -8.37
C ASP A 69 1.24 -4.20 -8.70
N LYS A 70 1.15 -3.19 -7.84
CA LYS A 70 0.13 -2.16 -7.95
C LYS A 70 0.76 -0.79 -7.83
N VAL A 71 0.08 0.21 -8.37
CA VAL A 71 0.44 1.61 -8.15
C VAL A 71 -0.68 2.25 -7.36
N VAL A 72 -0.32 2.91 -6.28
CA VAL A 72 -1.25 3.54 -5.35
C VAL A 72 -1.06 5.04 -5.38
N GLU A 73 -2.15 5.78 -5.30
CA GLU A 73 -2.15 7.23 -5.26
C GLU A 73 -2.79 7.71 -3.97
N LEU A 74 -2.14 8.66 -3.32
CA LEU A 74 -2.71 9.37 -2.18
C LEU A 74 -3.14 10.76 -2.69
N SER A 75 -4.40 11.11 -2.48
CA SER A 75 -4.92 12.41 -2.92
C SER A 75 -6.08 12.82 -2.01
N PRO A 76 -5.94 13.88 -1.23
CA PRO A 76 -4.71 14.67 -1.05
C PRO A 76 -3.65 13.90 -0.28
N ALA A 77 -2.39 14.09 -0.66
CA ALA A 77 -1.29 13.43 0.01
C ALA A 77 -0.83 14.26 1.23
N PRO A 78 -0.41 13.58 2.32
CA PRO A 78 0.20 14.32 3.42
C PRO A 78 1.52 14.93 3.00
N THR A 79 1.91 16.01 3.63
CA THR A 79 3.16 16.71 3.27
C THR A 79 4.40 15.86 3.49
N ASP A 80 4.32 14.88 4.40
CA ASP A 80 5.42 13.98 4.71
C ASP A 80 5.30 12.62 4.02
N ALA A 81 4.49 12.51 2.96
CA ALA A 81 4.24 11.24 2.29
C ALA A 81 5.53 10.55 1.83
N ALA A 82 6.44 11.30 1.19
CA ALA A 82 7.69 10.74 0.71
C ALA A 82 8.58 10.25 1.85
N GLU A 83 8.65 11.00 2.95
CA GLU A 83 9.41 10.59 4.12
C GLU A 83 8.82 9.33 4.75
N ARG A 84 7.51 9.27 4.88
CA ARG A 84 6.83 8.08 5.41
C ARG A 84 7.09 6.87 4.54
N LEU A 85 7.03 7.04 3.22
CA LEU A 85 7.32 5.94 2.32
C LEU A 85 8.74 5.43 2.51
N ASN A 86 9.72 6.32 2.60
CA ASN A 86 11.11 5.91 2.82
C ASN A 86 11.29 5.16 4.13
N ILE A 87 10.65 5.61 5.20
CA ILE A 87 10.70 4.91 6.48
C ILE A 87 10.12 3.50 6.35
N LEU A 88 8.96 3.37 5.69
CA LEU A 88 8.32 2.08 5.50
C LEU A 88 9.14 1.15 4.61
N LEU A 89 9.76 1.67 3.55
CA LEU A 89 10.61 0.87 2.67
C LEU A 89 11.82 0.32 3.40
N ASP A 90 12.33 1.04 4.37
CA ASP A 90 13.53 0.63 5.11
C ASP A 90 13.22 -0.26 6.31
N MET A 91 11.96 -0.52 6.61
CA MET A 91 11.58 -1.40 7.71
C MET A 91 11.90 -2.84 7.37
N SER A 92 12.45 -3.58 8.34
CA SER A 92 12.63 -5.01 8.21
C SER A 92 11.30 -5.74 8.38
N THR A 93 11.10 -6.73 7.57
CA THR A 93 9.92 -7.58 7.71
C THR A 93 10.22 -8.85 8.47
#